data_45f29b28bfc79b137c522e03dedd571f
#
_entry.id   45f29b28bfc79b137c522e03dedd571f
#
_cell.length_a   1.000
_cell.length_b   1.000
_cell.length_c   1.000
_cell.angle_alpha   90.00
_cell.angle_beta   90.00
_cell.angle_gamma   90.00
#
_symmetry.space_group_name_H-M   'P 1'
#
loop_
_entity.id
_entity.type
_entity.pdbx_description
1 polymer ?
#
loop_
_entity_poly.entity_id
_entity_poly.type
_entity_poly.pdbx_seq_one_letter_code
_entity_poly.pdbx_strand_id
1 'polypeptide(L)'
;MAKKSSIEKNNRRKRMAKNAAPRRAKLKAIIADKKKPMEERFAASLKLAELPRNSCVNRVRNRCELTGRPRSIYRKNKLSRIALRELGSKGLVPGLLKSSW
;
A
#
# COMPACT_ATOMS: atom_id res chain seq x y z
N MET A 1 -19.67 4.66 3.20
CA MET A 1 -18.83 3.54 3.68
C MET A 1 -18.37 2.67 2.52
N ALA A 2 -17.20 2.09 2.61
CA ALA A 2 -16.71 1.18 1.58
C ALA A 2 -17.33 -0.21 1.74
N LYS A 3 -17.55 -0.90 0.62
CA LYS A 3 -18.01 -2.30 0.62
C LYS A 3 -16.93 -3.20 1.26
N LYS A 4 -17.34 -4.20 2.03
CA LYS A 4 -16.45 -5.20 2.62
C LYS A 4 -15.57 -5.89 1.57
N SER A 5 -16.12 -6.18 0.39
CA SER A 5 -15.38 -6.75 -0.75
C SER A 5 -14.20 -5.89 -1.21
N SER A 6 -14.36 -4.56 -1.22
CA SER A 6 -13.29 -3.63 -1.59
C SER A 6 -12.17 -3.59 -0.55
N ILE A 7 -12.51 -3.69 0.72
CA ILE A 7 -11.55 -3.77 1.83
C ILE A 7 -10.77 -5.09 1.74
N GLU A 8 -11.47 -6.21 1.59
CA GLU A 8 -10.84 -7.52 1.51
C GLU A 8 -9.95 -7.68 0.27
N LYS A 9 -10.39 -7.14 -0.88
CA LYS A 9 -9.55 -7.08 -2.08
C LYS A 9 -8.24 -6.32 -1.85
N ASN A 10 -8.29 -5.22 -1.11
CA ASN A 10 -7.09 -4.46 -0.75
C ASN A 10 -6.20 -5.23 0.24
N ASN A 11 -6.78 -5.93 1.21
CA ASN A 11 -6.05 -6.79 2.16
C ASN A 11 -5.35 -7.95 1.44
N ARG A 12 -6.02 -8.56 0.46
CA ARG A 12 -5.42 -9.58 -0.40
C ARG A 12 -4.22 -9.04 -1.17
N ARG A 13 -4.32 -7.82 -1.74
CA ARG A 13 -3.19 -7.15 -2.40
C ARG A 13 -2.04 -6.90 -1.45
N LYS A 14 -2.30 -6.46 -0.22
CA LYS A 14 -1.26 -6.27 0.81
C LYS A 14 -0.52 -7.57 1.10
N ARG A 15 -1.24 -8.68 1.30
CA ARG A 15 -0.64 -10.01 1.53
C ARG A 15 0.21 -10.46 0.34
N MET A 16 -0.33 -10.35 -0.88
CA MET A 16 0.40 -10.73 -2.10
C MET A 16 1.65 -9.88 -2.30
N ALA A 17 1.58 -8.57 -2.09
CA ALA A 17 2.72 -7.66 -2.20
C ALA A 17 3.82 -7.99 -1.19
N LYS A 18 3.44 -8.28 0.07
CA LYS A 18 4.38 -8.69 1.11
C LYS A 18 5.10 -9.99 0.75
N ASN A 19 4.36 -10.99 0.31
CA ASN A 19 4.92 -12.30 -0.05
C ASN A 19 5.83 -12.23 -1.29
N ALA A 20 5.51 -11.39 -2.26
CA ALA A 20 6.30 -11.23 -3.48
C ALA A 20 7.46 -10.21 -3.34
N ALA A 21 7.50 -9.44 -2.28
CA ALA A 21 8.51 -8.39 -2.07
C ALA A 21 9.96 -8.88 -2.21
N PRO A 22 10.40 -9.98 -1.56
CA PRO A 22 11.78 -10.45 -1.67
C PRO A 22 12.13 -10.90 -3.09
N ARG A 23 11.20 -11.57 -3.78
CA ARG A 23 11.40 -12.01 -5.17
C ARG A 23 11.52 -10.82 -6.11
N ARG A 24 10.63 -9.82 -5.96
CA ARG A 24 10.68 -8.59 -6.75
C ARG A 24 11.96 -7.79 -6.51
N ALA A 25 12.41 -7.69 -5.26
CA ALA A 25 13.63 -6.99 -4.93
C ALA A 25 14.86 -7.62 -5.58
N LYS A 26 14.99 -8.95 -5.55
CA LYS A 26 16.08 -9.68 -6.21
C LYS A 26 16.09 -9.45 -7.73
N LEU A 27 14.94 -9.55 -8.40
CA LEU A 27 14.84 -9.33 -9.83
C LEU A 27 15.16 -7.88 -10.21
N LYS A 28 14.67 -6.92 -9.46
CA LYS A 28 14.99 -5.51 -9.69
C LYS A 28 16.48 -5.20 -9.50
N ALA A 29 17.13 -5.80 -8.52
CA ALA A 29 18.56 -5.65 -8.29
C ALA A 29 19.37 -6.15 -9.50
N ILE A 30 19.00 -7.31 -10.08
CA ILE A 30 19.63 -7.85 -11.29
C ILE A 30 19.44 -6.91 -12.49
N ILE A 31 18.23 -6.36 -12.65
CA ILE A 31 17.94 -5.44 -13.76
C ILE A 31 18.71 -4.13 -13.64
N ALA A 32 18.89 -3.62 -12.43
CA ALA A 32 19.59 -2.37 -12.17
C ALA A 32 21.12 -2.47 -12.28
N ASP A 33 21.67 -3.67 -12.13
CA ASP A 33 23.12 -3.90 -12.18
C ASP A 33 23.62 -3.80 -13.62
N LYS A 34 24.30 -2.69 -13.93
CA LYS A 34 24.88 -2.43 -15.26
C LYS A 34 26.08 -3.32 -15.62
N LYS A 35 26.70 -3.96 -14.61
CA LYS A 35 27.86 -4.84 -14.83
C LYS A 35 27.47 -6.21 -15.35
N LYS A 36 26.21 -6.60 -15.20
CA LYS A 36 25.70 -7.88 -15.70
C LYS A 36 25.42 -7.85 -17.20
N PRO A 37 25.58 -9.01 -17.88
CA PRO A 37 25.29 -9.13 -19.31
C PRO A 37 23.80 -8.78 -19.59
N MET A 38 23.54 -8.26 -20.78
CA MET A 38 22.21 -7.84 -21.22
C MET A 38 21.20 -9.01 -21.18
N GLU A 39 21.64 -10.21 -21.51
CA GLU A 39 20.80 -11.42 -21.53
C GLU A 39 20.23 -11.76 -20.16
N GLU A 40 21.06 -11.73 -19.10
CA GLU A 40 20.59 -11.96 -17.73
C GLU A 40 19.61 -10.89 -17.26
N ARG A 41 19.88 -9.64 -17.59
CA ARG A 41 19.01 -8.51 -17.25
C ARG A 41 17.67 -8.62 -17.96
N PHE A 42 17.66 -9.01 -19.22
CA PHE A 42 16.45 -9.23 -20.00
C PHE A 42 15.64 -10.41 -19.46
N ALA A 43 16.29 -11.54 -19.17
CA ALA A 43 15.65 -12.69 -18.53
C ALA A 43 15.01 -12.34 -17.17
N ALA A 44 15.68 -11.53 -16.36
CA ALA A 44 15.13 -11.03 -15.09
C ALA A 44 13.91 -10.11 -15.30
N SER A 45 13.93 -9.30 -16.35
CA SER A 45 12.78 -8.44 -16.72
C SER A 45 11.57 -9.27 -17.12
N LEU A 46 11.75 -10.32 -17.92
CA LEU A 46 10.66 -11.26 -18.28
C LEU A 46 10.07 -11.93 -17.04
N LYS A 47 10.91 -12.46 -16.15
CA LYS A 47 10.47 -13.07 -14.89
C LYS A 47 9.72 -12.08 -13.98
N LEU A 48 10.12 -10.80 -13.97
CA LEU A 48 9.42 -9.76 -13.24
C LEU A 48 8.04 -9.48 -13.83
N ALA A 49 7.91 -9.51 -15.16
CA ALA A 49 6.64 -9.32 -15.87
C ALA A 49 5.66 -10.47 -15.67
N GLU A 50 6.14 -11.70 -15.50
CA GLU A 50 5.31 -12.89 -15.22
C GLU A 50 4.66 -12.85 -13.82
N LEU A 51 5.19 -12.07 -12.89
CA LEU A 51 4.64 -11.99 -11.54
C LEU A 51 3.21 -11.41 -11.54
N PRO A 52 2.32 -11.89 -10.65
CA PRO A 52 0.95 -11.39 -10.57
C PRO A 52 0.90 -9.87 -10.40
N ARG A 53 0.02 -9.20 -11.15
CA ARG A 53 -0.14 -7.75 -11.09
C ARG A 53 -0.50 -7.24 -9.69
N ASN A 54 -1.31 -7.99 -8.94
CA ASN A 54 -1.72 -7.65 -7.57
C ASN A 54 -0.60 -7.83 -6.53
N SER A 55 0.54 -8.39 -6.90
CA SER A 55 1.72 -8.49 -6.04
C SER A 55 2.58 -7.22 -6.01
N CYS A 56 2.20 -6.20 -6.75
CA CYS A 56 2.88 -4.90 -6.75
C CYS A 56 2.35 -3.99 -5.64
N VAL A 57 3.27 -3.39 -4.87
CA VAL A 57 2.94 -2.45 -3.77
C VAL A 57 2.15 -1.25 -4.27
N ASN A 58 2.38 -0.79 -5.51
CA ASN A 58 1.69 0.37 -6.10
C ASN A 58 0.17 0.18 -6.19
N ARG A 59 -0.30 -1.06 -6.23
CA ARG A 59 -1.74 -1.37 -6.29
C ARG A 59 -2.41 -1.45 -4.90
N VAL A 60 -1.63 -1.38 -3.84
CA VAL A 60 -2.14 -1.31 -2.46
C VAL A 60 -2.58 0.11 -2.17
N ARG A 61 -3.82 0.26 -1.72
CA ARG A 61 -4.39 1.57 -1.37
C ARG A 61 -4.44 1.75 0.13
N ASN A 62 -4.06 2.94 0.60
CA ASN A 62 -4.31 3.33 1.98
C ASN A 62 -5.82 3.54 2.16
N ARG A 63 -6.39 2.89 3.16
CA ARG A 63 -7.82 2.98 3.51
C ARG A 63 -7.96 3.32 4.99
N CYS A 64 -9.05 3.99 5.30
CA CYS A 64 -9.42 4.23 6.70
C CYS A 64 -9.64 2.90 7.42
N GLU A 65 -9.04 2.73 8.59
CA GLU A 65 -9.19 1.49 9.37
C GLU A 65 -10.61 1.29 9.90
N LEU A 66 -11.33 2.38 10.16
CA LEU A 66 -12.73 2.32 10.64
C LEU A 66 -13.75 2.12 9.51
N THR A 67 -13.69 2.98 8.49
CA THR A 67 -14.74 3.05 7.46
C THR A 67 -14.35 2.39 6.14
N GLY A 68 -13.06 2.12 5.92
CA GLY A 68 -12.56 1.60 4.66
C GLY A 68 -12.49 2.62 3.52
N ARG A 69 -12.78 3.89 3.78
CA ARG A 69 -12.73 4.96 2.77
C ARG A 69 -11.34 5.02 2.12
N PRO A 70 -11.24 5.10 0.77
CA PRO A 70 -9.95 5.10 0.07
C PRO A 70 -9.34 6.49 -0.16
N ARG A 71 -10.07 7.56 0.13
CA ARG A 71 -9.65 8.95 -0.13
C ARG A 71 -9.61 9.76 1.15
N SER A 72 -8.79 10.83 1.14
CA SER A 72 -8.63 11.74 2.30
C SER A 72 -8.23 11.01 3.56
N ILE A 73 -7.17 10.19 3.48
CA ILE A 73 -6.64 9.42 4.60
C ILE A 73 -5.38 10.09 5.14
N TYR A 74 -5.37 10.34 6.43
CA TYR A 74 -4.18 10.75 7.16
C TYR A 74 -3.30 9.53 7.43
N ARG A 75 -2.13 9.46 6.80
CA ARG A 75 -1.24 8.30 6.88
C ARG A 75 -0.78 8.00 8.29
N LYS A 76 -0.50 9.02 9.08
CA LYS A 76 -0.06 8.89 10.48
C LYS A 76 -1.09 8.16 11.33
N ASN A 77 -2.35 8.54 11.22
CA ASN A 77 -3.43 8.01 12.05
C ASN A 77 -4.21 6.88 11.36
N LYS A 78 -3.96 6.65 10.05
CA LYS A 78 -4.67 5.67 9.20
C LYS A 78 -6.20 5.86 9.21
N LEU A 79 -6.65 7.07 9.44
CA LEU A 79 -8.05 7.46 9.52
C LEU A 79 -8.42 8.42 8.40
N SER A 80 -9.67 8.38 7.96
CA SER A 80 -10.21 9.37 7.05
C SER A 80 -10.42 10.71 7.77
N ARG A 81 -10.50 11.81 7.00
CA ARG A 81 -10.77 13.13 7.55
C ARG A 81 -12.03 13.18 8.44
N ILE A 82 -13.07 12.42 8.05
CA ILE A 82 -14.34 12.34 8.78
C ILE A 82 -14.14 11.58 10.09
N ALA A 83 -13.57 10.38 10.04
CA ALA A 83 -13.31 9.56 11.21
C ALA A 83 -12.34 10.25 12.19
N LEU A 84 -11.31 10.94 11.68
CA LEU A 84 -10.38 11.68 12.52
C LEU A 84 -11.09 12.81 13.28
N ARG A 85 -11.98 13.56 12.61
CA ARG A 85 -12.74 14.63 13.26
C ARG A 85 -13.69 14.09 14.33
N GLU A 86 -14.41 13.01 14.03
CA GLU A 86 -15.33 12.39 14.99
C GLU A 86 -14.60 11.85 16.22
N LEU A 87 -13.52 11.09 16.02
CA LEU A 87 -12.74 10.55 17.12
C LEU A 87 -11.97 11.63 17.89
N GLY A 88 -11.48 12.65 17.20
CA GLY A 88 -10.82 13.80 17.81
C GLY A 88 -11.78 14.61 18.69
N SER A 89 -13.05 14.77 18.26
CA SER A 89 -14.09 15.42 19.05
C SER A 89 -14.46 14.64 20.32
N LYS A 90 -14.31 13.32 20.28
CA LYS A 90 -14.50 12.43 21.45
C LYS A 90 -13.24 12.30 22.32
N GLY A 91 -12.13 12.94 21.97
CA GLY A 91 -10.87 12.84 22.69
C GLY A 91 -10.16 11.49 22.58
N LEU A 92 -10.49 10.68 21.58
CA LEU A 92 -9.95 9.32 21.40
C LEU A 92 -8.65 9.26 20.57
N VAL A 93 -8.20 10.39 20.03
CA VAL A 93 -6.96 10.47 19.26
C VAL A 93 -5.88 11.13 20.09
N PRO A 94 -4.86 10.40 20.56
CA PRO A 94 -3.81 10.98 21.39
C PRO A 94 -2.99 12.03 20.60
N GLY A 95 -2.66 13.13 21.27
CA GLY A 95 -1.86 14.21 20.70
C GLY A 95 -2.56 15.08 19.65
N LEU A 96 -3.88 14.91 19.46
CA LEU A 96 -4.66 15.75 18.56
C LEU A 96 -5.23 16.95 19.33
N LEU A 97 -4.81 18.15 18.93
CA LEU A 97 -5.38 19.39 19.39
C LEU A 97 -6.27 19.98 18.30
N LYS A 98 -7.50 20.34 18.66
CA LYS A 98 -8.41 21.05 17.75
C LYS A 98 -7.97 22.50 17.66
N SER A 99 -7.84 23.02 16.46
CA SER A 99 -7.61 24.43 16.21
C SER A 99 -8.82 25.04 15.51
N SER A 100 -9.23 26.22 15.93
CA SER A 100 -10.23 27.06 15.29
C SER A 100 -9.74 28.50 15.24
N TRP A 101 -10.08 29.18 14.21
CA TRP A 101 -9.74 30.58 13.95
C TRP A 101 -10.93 31.47 14.20
#